data_ae5ea32a742b29baacbc64d574ed9fbc
#
_entry.id   ae5ea32a742b29baacbc64d574ed9fbc
#
_cell.length_a   1.000
_cell.length_b   1.000
_cell.length_c   1.000
_cell.angle_alpha   90.00
_cell.angle_beta   90.00
_cell.angle_gamma   90.00
#
_symmetry.space_group_name_H-M   'P 1'
#
loop_
_entity.id
_entity.type
_entity.pdbx_description
1 polymer ?
#
loop_
_entity_poly.entity_id
_entity_poly.type
_entity_poly.pdbx_seq_one_letter_code
_entity_poly.pdbx_strand_id
1 'polypeptide(L)'
;MNQILEKPENKKWDTKMPGKLTVSIGEYSDKGRKEINQDFHGSYYPEEPLLSSKGIALAIADGINNSYISQIASETSVAGFLDDYYDTSKSSAVKRSAEQVLIATNSWLHAQSQKTHGHPDNDKDYVCTFSSLILKSTTAHILHIGDTRIYRFRAGKLEQLTTDHCLRVSDEISYLNRGLGIYSILDIDYQTTPMKLDDVFFMTTDGVYEHVSNDFIIDTIEEHIDDLDLAAELLVEQAYQVGSSDSLTAQLVKIDELP
;
A
#
# COMPACT_ATOMS: atom_id res chain seq x y z
N MET A 1 57.92 -47.70 6.05
CA MET A 1 56.53 -47.53 5.65
C MET A 1 56.06 -46.12 6.10
N ASN A 2 56.18 -45.15 5.20
CA ASN A 2 55.76 -43.77 5.49
C ASN A 2 54.34 -43.59 4.95
N GLN A 3 53.38 -43.38 5.84
CA GLN A 3 52.05 -42.97 5.46
C GLN A 3 52.07 -41.46 5.21
N ILE A 4 51.79 -41.08 3.93
CA ILE A 4 51.57 -39.72 3.53
C ILE A 4 50.13 -39.37 3.94
N LEU A 5 49.95 -38.44 4.88
CA LEU A 5 48.68 -37.86 5.24
C LEU A 5 48.30 -36.85 4.14
N GLU A 6 47.26 -37.15 3.34
CA GLU A 6 46.64 -36.23 2.42
C GLU A 6 46.02 -35.04 3.16
N LYS A 7 46.36 -33.82 2.73
CA LYS A 7 45.73 -32.59 3.24
C LYS A 7 44.28 -32.53 2.75
N PRO A 8 43.32 -32.11 3.60
CA PRO A 8 41.94 -31.91 3.18
C PRO A 8 41.88 -30.78 2.16
N GLU A 9 41.17 -31.04 1.05
CA GLU A 9 40.85 -30.03 0.01
C GLU A 9 40.12 -28.86 0.63
N ASN A 10 40.62 -27.65 0.39
CA ASN A 10 39.93 -26.38 0.69
C ASN A 10 38.62 -26.28 -0.12
N LYS A 11 37.51 -26.68 0.47
CA LYS A 11 36.20 -26.29 -0.02
C LYS A 11 36.10 -24.76 0.03
N LYS A 12 36.26 -24.09 -1.13
CA LYS A 12 35.85 -22.71 -1.28
C LYS A 12 34.33 -22.64 -1.01
N TRP A 13 33.98 -22.13 0.12
CA TRP A 13 32.61 -21.69 0.37
C TRP A 13 32.40 -20.46 -0.52
N ASP A 14 31.64 -20.64 -1.59
CA ASP A 14 31.16 -19.54 -2.41
C ASP A 14 30.12 -18.77 -1.55
N THR A 15 30.61 -17.89 -0.71
CA THR A 15 29.75 -16.93 0.02
C THR A 15 29.31 -15.87 -0.98
N LYS A 16 28.31 -16.22 -1.83
CA LYS A 16 27.52 -15.19 -2.46
C LYS A 16 26.98 -14.32 -1.32
N MET A 17 27.38 -13.05 -1.29
CA MET A 17 26.74 -12.09 -0.39
C MET A 17 25.24 -12.20 -0.63
N PRO A 18 24.42 -12.30 0.43
CA PRO A 18 22.97 -12.28 0.22
C PRO A 18 22.61 -11.04 -0.60
N GLY A 19 21.78 -11.22 -1.62
CA GLY A 19 21.25 -10.13 -2.44
C GLY A 19 20.60 -9.09 -1.53
N LYS A 20 20.47 -7.87 -2.00
CA LYS A 20 19.74 -6.81 -1.32
C LYS A 20 18.34 -6.76 -1.91
N LEU A 21 17.32 -6.56 -1.10
CA LEU A 21 15.99 -6.27 -1.62
C LEU A 21 16.05 -4.98 -2.45
N THR A 22 15.74 -5.08 -3.74
CA THR A 22 15.58 -3.93 -4.64
C THR A 22 14.23 -3.99 -5.34
N VAL A 23 13.65 -2.82 -5.56
CA VAL A 23 12.35 -2.66 -6.20
C VAL A 23 12.35 -1.46 -7.12
N SER A 24 11.55 -1.55 -8.19
CA SER A 24 11.12 -0.42 -9.00
C SER A 24 9.72 -0.01 -8.57
N ILE A 25 9.46 1.30 -8.46
CA ILE A 25 8.17 1.85 -8.05
C ILE A 25 7.71 2.81 -9.14
N GLY A 26 6.42 2.76 -9.47
CA GLY A 26 5.75 3.75 -10.30
C GLY A 26 4.42 4.14 -9.68
N GLU A 27 4.08 5.43 -9.75
CA GLU A 27 2.91 5.95 -9.07
C GLU A 27 2.32 7.14 -9.80
N TYR A 28 0.99 7.19 -9.85
CA TYR A 28 0.26 8.31 -10.43
C TYR A 28 -1.04 8.53 -9.69
N SER A 29 -1.38 9.80 -9.45
CA SER A 29 -2.61 10.20 -8.79
C SER A 29 -3.17 11.47 -9.41
N ASP A 30 -4.48 11.48 -9.66
CA ASP A 30 -5.21 12.63 -10.20
C ASP A 30 -6.53 12.84 -9.45
N LYS A 31 -6.93 14.07 -9.29
CA LYS A 31 -8.21 14.41 -8.66
C LYS A 31 -9.44 13.96 -9.45
N GLY A 32 -9.26 13.51 -10.69
CA GLY A 32 -10.33 13.17 -11.59
C GLY A 32 -11.25 14.37 -11.86
N ARG A 33 -12.57 14.13 -11.71
CA ARG A 33 -13.60 15.14 -11.87
C ARG A 33 -13.95 15.90 -10.60
N LYS A 34 -13.31 15.57 -9.47
CA LYS A 34 -13.48 16.30 -8.21
C LYS A 34 -12.77 17.66 -8.23
N GLU A 35 -13.14 18.55 -7.33
CA GLU A 35 -12.45 19.85 -7.18
C GLU A 35 -11.07 19.69 -6.57
N ILE A 36 -10.93 18.74 -5.64
CA ILE A 36 -9.68 18.42 -4.90
C ILE A 36 -9.40 16.93 -5.03
N ASN A 37 -8.13 16.55 -4.95
CA ASN A 37 -7.73 15.17 -4.81
C ASN A 37 -7.90 14.74 -3.35
N GLN A 38 -8.74 13.74 -3.11
CA GLN A 38 -9.01 13.21 -1.78
C GLN A 38 -8.17 11.98 -1.48
N ASP A 39 -7.57 11.40 -2.51
CA ASP A 39 -6.58 10.34 -2.36
C ASP A 39 -5.24 10.91 -1.92
N PHE A 40 -4.51 10.09 -1.19
CA PHE A 40 -3.10 10.32 -0.93
C PHE A 40 -2.34 8.99 -0.97
N HIS A 41 -1.13 9.01 -1.50
CA HIS A 41 -0.24 7.87 -1.56
C HIS A 41 1.20 8.30 -1.30
N GLY A 42 2.04 7.35 -1.04
CA GLY A 42 3.47 7.59 -0.89
C GLY A 42 4.25 6.32 -0.69
N SER A 43 5.55 6.44 -0.88
CA SER A 43 6.51 5.37 -0.73
C SER A 43 7.77 5.86 0.01
N TYR A 44 8.39 4.98 0.77
CA TYR A 44 9.67 5.26 1.39
C TYR A 44 10.63 4.08 1.23
N TYR A 45 11.72 4.32 0.52
CA TYR A 45 12.79 3.36 0.27
C TYR A 45 14.03 3.79 1.09
N PRO A 46 14.22 3.23 2.29
CA PRO A 46 15.30 3.63 3.16
C PRO A 46 16.66 3.04 2.73
N GLU A 47 17.72 3.70 3.19
CA GLU A 47 19.06 3.14 3.15
C GLU A 47 19.30 2.18 4.33
N GLU A 48 20.40 1.41 4.26
CA GLU A 48 20.84 0.61 5.41
C GLU A 48 21.22 1.53 6.61
N PRO A 49 20.95 1.12 7.84
CA PRO A 49 20.40 -0.18 8.27
C PRO A 49 18.87 -0.25 8.34
N LEU A 50 18.15 0.78 7.93
CA LEU A 50 16.70 0.80 8.00
C LEU A 50 16.06 -0.20 7.00
N LEU A 51 16.63 -0.33 5.81
CA LEU A 51 16.15 -1.29 4.82
C LEU A 51 16.10 -2.72 5.37
N SER A 52 17.18 -3.18 5.99
CA SER A 52 17.22 -4.53 6.59
C SER A 52 16.30 -4.66 7.81
N SER A 53 16.16 -3.61 8.62
CA SER A 53 15.40 -3.68 9.88
C SER A 53 13.92 -3.40 9.72
N LYS A 54 13.53 -2.53 8.80
CA LYS A 54 12.16 -2.04 8.59
C LYS A 54 11.57 -2.41 7.23
N GLY A 55 12.41 -2.56 6.19
CA GLY A 55 11.96 -2.80 4.81
C GLY A 55 11.61 -1.51 4.08
N ILE A 56 10.99 -1.67 2.91
CA ILE A 56 10.45 -0.60 2.06
C ILE A 56 8.95 -0.50 2.36
N ALA A 57 8.41 0.68 2.56
CA ALA A 57 6.99 0.88 2.85
C ALA A 57 6.32 1.73 1.77
N LEU A 58 5.14 1.28 1.35
CA LEU A 58 4.22 2.01 0.50
C LEU A 58 2.88 2.13 1.25
N ALA A 59 2.16 3.21 1.04
CA ALA A 59 0.84 3.41 1.62
C ALA A 59 -0.06 4.23 0.69
N ILE A 60 -1.35 3.94 0.74
CA ILE A 60 -2.41 4.62 -0.01
C ILE A 60 -3.63 4.79 0.88
N ALA A 61 -4.32 5.91 0.73
CA ALA A 61 -5.56 6.22 1.43
C ALA A 61 -6.49 7.03 0.52
N ASP A 62 -7.79 6.77 0.64
CA ASP A 62 -8.87 7.55 0.04
C ASP A 62 -9.67 8.24 1.14
N GLY A 63 -9.83 9.54 1.03
CA GLY A 63 -10.53 10.37 1.98
C GLY A 63 -12.04 10.39 1.73
N ILE A 64 -12.81 9.91 2.71
CA ILE A 64 -14.26 9.77 2.61
C ILE A 64 -14.97 11.13 2.74
N ASN A 65 -15.97 11.37 1.92
CA ASN A 65 -16.75 12.61 1.76
C ASN A 65 -16.08 13.68 0.89
N ASN A 66 -16.88 14.46 0.18
CA ASN A 66 -16.44 15.54 -0.71
C ASN A 66 -16.03 16.81 0.07
N SER A 67 -14.97 16.73 0.86
CA SER A 67 -14.51 17.85 1.68
C SER A 67 -12.99 17.97 1.70
N TYR A 68 -12.48 19.17 1.94
CA TYR A 68 -11.06 19.40 2.21
C TYR A 68 -10.54 18.61 3.44
N ILE A 69 -11.46 18.27 4.35
CA ILE A 69 -11.11 17.52 5.58
C ILE A 69 -10.77 16.07 5.26
N SER A 70 -11.43 15.46 4.27
CA SER A 70 -11.10 14.09 3.83
C SER A 70 -9.71 14.03 3.17
N GLN A 71 -9.31 15.05 2.41
CA GLN A 71 -7.94 15.19 1.92
C GLN A 71 -6.92 15.25 3.08
N ILE A 72 -7.20 16.03 4.14
CA ILE A 72 -6.34 16.08 5.33
C ILE A 72 -6.26 14.70 6.00
N ALA A 73 -7.36 13.96 6.04
CA ALA A 73 -7.39 12.65 6.66
C ALA A 73 -6.50 11.65 5.91
N SER A 74 -6.62 11.56 4.57
CA SER A 74 -5.81 10.68 3.75
C SER A 74 -4.32 11.08 3.79
N GLU A 75 -4.00 12.37 3.63
CA GLU A 75 -2.63 12.90 3.70
C GLU A 75 -1.98 12.62 5.06
N THR A 76 -2.68 12.95 6.15
CA THR A 76 -2.16 12.71 7.51
C THR A 76 -1.93 11.23 7.78
N SER A 77 -2.81 10.37 7.26
CA SER A 77 -2.71 8.92 7.48
C SER A 77 -1.51 8.31 6.76
N VAL A 78 -1.29 8.68 5.51
CA VAL A 78 -0.18 8.14 4.71
C VAL A 78 1.15 8.76 5.12
N ALA A 79 1.25 10.10 5.15
CA ALA A 79 2.50 10.77 5.50
C ALA A 79 2.93 10.44 6.94
N GLY A 80 1.98 10.51 7.89
CA GLY A 80 2.26 10.16 9.28
C GLY A 80 2.65 8.68 9.44
N PHE A 81 2.02 7.77 8.68
CA PHE A 81 2.41 6.36 8.71
C PHE A 81 3.84 6.15 8.21
N LEU A 82 4.20 6.75 7.08
CA LEU A 82 5.54 6.60 6.49
C LEU A 82 6.62 7.19 7.38
N ASP A 83 6.37 8.34 8.02
CA ASP A 83 7.33 8.95 8.94
C ASP A 83 7.45 8.15 10.25
N ASP A 84 6.34 7.93 10.96
CA ASP A 84 6.34 7.34 12.30
C ASP A 84 6.70 5.85 12.30
N TYR A 85 6.41 5.11 11.23
CA TYR A 85 6.75 3.68 11.13
C TYR A 85 8.24 3.45 11.29
N TYR A 86 9.08 4.27 10.67
CA TYR A 86 10.53 4.13 10.73
C TYR A 86 11.12 4.62 12.05
N ASP A 87 10.40 5.47 12.77
CA ASP A 87 10.78 5.93 14.11
C ASP A 87 10.45 4.90 15.22
N THR A 88 9.64 3.89 14.92
CA THR A 88 9.40 2.80 15.88
C THR A 88 10.67 1.95 16.11
N SER A 89 10.71 1.20 17.21
CA SER A 89 11.88 0.38 17.54
C SER A 89 12.27 -0.57 16.40
N LYS A 90 13.56 -0.56 16.03
CA LYS A 90 14.13 -1.42 14.97
C LYS A 90 14.03 -2.93 15.30
N SER A 91 13.90 -3.29 16.58
CA SER A 91 13.72 -4.67 17.03
C SER A 91 12.27 -5.13 17.06
N SER A 92 11.31 -4.22 16.83
CA SER A 92 9.89 -4.59 16.80
C SER A 92 9.53 -5.30 15.51
N ALA A 93 8.62 -6.28 15.61
CA ALA A 93 8.02 -6.90 14.43
C ALA A 93 7.27 -5.86 13.58
N VAL A 94 7.27 -6.04 12.25
CA VAL A 94 6.59 -5.18 11.29
C VAL A 94 5.14 -4.90 11.72
N LYS A 95 4.37 -5.97 11.98
CA LYS A 95 2.98 -5.87 12.44
C LYS A 95 2.83 -4.90 13.61
N ARG A 96 3.61 -5.11 14.68
CA ARG A 96 3.50 -4.32 15.90
C ARG A 96 3.85 -2.84 15.67
N SER A 97 4.91 -2.58 14.90
CA SER A 97 5.31 -1.21 14.55
C SER A 97 4.21 -0.50 13.77
N ALA A 98 3.68 -1.13 12.73
CA ALA A 98 2.65 -0.55 11.87
C ALA A 98 1.32 -0.36 12.62
N GLU A 99 0.86 -1.36 13.38
CA GLU A 99 -0.36 -1.24 14.20
C GLU A 99 -0.26 -0.11 15.24
N GLN A 100 0.90 0.06 15.89
CA GLN A 100 1.10 1.13 16.86
C GLN A 100 0.91 2.50 16.23
N VAL A 101 1.46 2.73 15.04
CA VAL A 101 1.32 4.00 14.31
C VAL A 101 -0.14 4.21 13.90
N LEU A 102 -0.77 3.21 13.28
CA LEU A 102 -2.14 3.33 12.80
C LEU A 102 -3.16 3.55 13.95
N ILE A 103 -2.94 2.94 15.12
CA ILE A 103 -3.78 3.19 16.31
C ILE A 103 -3.64 4.64 16.78
N ALA A 104 -2.42 5.20 16.76
CA ALA A 104 -2.21 6.60 17.12
C ALA A 104 -2.87 7.56 16.12
N THR A 105 -2.68 7.31 14.81
CA THR A 105 -3.31 8.07 13.73
C THR A 105 -4.84 8.02 13.83
N ASN A 106 -5.42 6.82 14.00
CA ASN A 106 -6.85 6.64 14.15
C ASN A 106 -7.40 7.42 15.36
N SER A 107 -6.67 7.37 16.48
CA SER A 107 -7.09 8.09 17.69
C SER A 107 -7.11 9.60 17.46
N TRP A 108 -6.15 10.13 16.71
CA TRP A 108 -6.12 11.55 16.37
C TRP A 108 -7.26 11.92 15.42
N LEU A 109 -7.47 11.17 14.33
CA LEU A 109 -8.53 11.41 13.34
C LEU A 109 -9.91 11.36 14.02
N HIS A 110 -10.17 10.31 14.81
CA HIS A 110 -11.43 10.15 15.55
C HIS A 110 -11.67 11.32 16.51
N ALA A 111 -10.63 11.77 17.23
CA ALA A 111 -10.75 12.92 18.11
C ALA A 111 -11.00 14.24 17.36
N GLN A 112 -10.49 14.41 16.13
CA GLN A 112 -10.82 15.58 15.30
C GLN A 112 -12.30 15.52 14.85
N SER A 113 -12.77 14.35 14.35
CA SER A 113 -14.17 14.16 13.97
C SER A 113 -15.13 14.48 15.11
N GLN A 114 -14.81 14.04 16.36
CA GLN A 114 -15.63 14.35 17.54
C GLN A 114 -15.73 15.85 17.86
N LYS A 115 -14.71 16.66 17.55
CA LYS A 115 -14.75 18.11 17.74
C LYS A 115 -15.66 18.82 16.75
N THR A 116 -15.86 18.24 15.59
CA THR A 116 -16.72 18.77 14.53
C THR A 116 -18.17 18.31 14.64
N HIS A 117 -18.44 17.28 15.46
CA HIS A 117 -19.81 16.79 15.72
C HIS A 117 -20.69 17.88 16.33
N GLY A 118 -21.82 18.13 15.70
CA GLY A 118 -22.79 19.17 16.12
C GLY A 118 -22.74 20.46 15.30
N HIS A 119 -21.85 20.58 14.33
CA HIS A 119 -21.90 21.65 13.32
C HIS A 119 -22.95 21.31 12.26
N PRO A 120 -23.69 22.31 11.70
CA PRO A 120 -24.74 22.06 10.68
C PRO A 120 -24.19 21.47 9.37
N ASP A 121 -22.90 21.52 9.13
CA ASP A 121 -22.23 20.88 8.00
C ASP A 121 -21.71 19.50 8.47
N ASN A 122 -22.55 18.47 8.39
CA ASN A 122 -22.22 17.07 8.79
C ASN A 122 -21.11 16.40 7.96
N ASP A 123 -20.53 17.09 6.98
CA ASP A 123 -19.52 16.55 6.05
C ASP A 123 -18.07 16.77 6.55
N LYS A 124 -17.88 16.96 7.85
CA LYS A 124 -16.56 17.32 8.43
C LYS A 124 -15.91 16.21 9.25
N ASP A 125 -16.08 14.98 8.83
CA ASP A 125 -15.41 13.86 9.49
C ASP A 125 -14.03 13.59 8.90
N TYR A 126 -13.03 13.47 9.78
CA TYR A 126 -11.68 13.07 9.44
C TYR A 126 -11.63 11.56 9.23
N VAL A 127 -12.12 11.09 8.10
CA VAL A 127 -12.26 9.68 7.78
C VAL A 127 -11.59 9.36 6.47
N CYS A 128 -10.84 8.27 6.43
CA CYS A 128 -10.26 7.74 5.19
C CYS A 128 -10.14 6.21 5.25
N THR A 129 -9.99 5.59 4.08
CA THR A 129 -9.45 4.24 3.96
C THR A 129 -7.95 4.24 4.22
N PHE A 130 -7.35 3.07 4.36
CA PHE A 130 -5.90 2.98 4.42
C PHE A 130 -5.43 1.57 4.04
N SER A 131 -4.47 1.49 3.15
CA SER A 131 -3.72 0.27 2.87
C SER A 131 -2.24 0.53 2.86
N SER A 132 -1.45 -0.36 3.46
CA SER A 132 0.00 -0.30 3.37
C SER A 132 0.61 -1.63 2.99
N LEU A 133 1.69 -1.56 2.21
CA LEU A 133 2.52 -2.67 1.78
C LEU A 133 3.93 -2.44 2.29
N ILE A 134 4.42 -3.33 3.15
CA ILE A 134 5.78 -3.26 3.69
C ILE A 134 6.55 -4.47 3.18
N LEU A 135 7.56 -4.21 2.35
CA LEU A 135 8.40 -5.22 1.73
C LEU A 135 9.67 -5.39 2.57
N LYS A 136 9.81 -6.54 3.24
CA LYS A 136 10.97 -6.82 4.09
C LYS A 136 11.53 -8.20 3.84
N SER A 137 12.82 -8.29 3.57
CA SER A 137 13.49 -9.55 3.19
C SER A 137 12.77 -10.20 2.01
N THR A 138 12.14 -11.35 2.20
CA THR A 138 11.38 -12.09 1.18
C THR A 138 9.87 -12.08 1.43
N THR A 139 9.39 -11.18 2.29
CA THR A 139 7.99 -11.15 2.72
C THR A 139 7.36 -9.77 2.50
N ALA A 140 6.20 -9.77 1.87
CA ALA A 140 5.31 -8.62 1.82
C ALA A 140 4.34 -8.69 3.01
N HIS A 141 4.26 -7.61 3.78
CA HIS A 141 3.34 -7.41 4.88
C HIS A 141 2.28 -6.42 4.45
N ILE A 142 1.03 -6.76 4.62
CA ILE A 142 -0.12 -5.97 4.21
C ILE A 142 -0.93 -5.61 5.45
N LEU A 143 -1.20 -4.32 5.63
CA LEU A 143 -2.18 -3.81 6.58
C LEU A 143 -3.27 -3.11 5.78
N HIS A 144 -4.53 -3.35 6.15
CA HIS A 144 -5.65 -2.87 5.36
C HIS A 144 -6.85 -2.51 6.24
N ILE A 145 -7.47 -1.37 5.92
CA ILE A 145 -8.75 -0.94 6.44
C ILE A 145 -9.46 -0.06 5.40
N GLY A 146 -10.68 -0.43 5.03
CA GLY A 146 -11.45 0.25 4.00
C GLY A 146 -11.66 -0.60 2.76
N ASP A 147 -11.69 0.03 1.60
CA ASP A 147 -11.91 -0.59 0.30
C ASP A 147 -10.84 -0.23 -0.76
N THR A 148 -9.79 0.49 -0.37
CA THR A 148 -8.58 0.52 -1.22
C THR A 148 -8.05 -0.88 -1.41
N ARG A 149 -7.57 -1.23 -2.60
CA ARG A 149 -7.18 -2.60 -2.91
C ARG A 149 -5.68 -2.74 -3.13
N ILE A 150 -5.15 -3.89 -2.73
CA ILE A 150 -3.81 -4.35 -3.07
C ILE A 150 -3.95 -5.65 -3.86
N TYR A 151 -3.40 -5.65 -5.06
CA TYR A 151 -3.30 -6.82 -5.93
C TYR A 151 -1.86 -7.28 -6.01
N ARG A 152 -1.69 -8.55 -6.35
CA ARG A 152 -0.42 -9.12 -6.81
C ARG A 152 -0.56 -9.61 -8.23
N PHE A 153 0.24 -9.08 -9.12
CA PHE A 153 0.46 -9.64 -10.45
C PHE A 153 1.65 -10.59 -10.40
N ARG A 154 1.45 -11.82 -10.85
CA ARG A 154 2.47 -12.86 -10.90
C ARG A 154 2.19 -13.82 -12.04
N ALA A 155 3.14 -13.96 -12.97
CA ALA A 155 3.05 -14.90 -14.09
C ALA A 155 1.72 -14.78 -14.86
N GLY A 156 1.34 -13.59 -15.30
CA GLY A 156 0.13 -13.31 -16.07
C GLY A 156 -1.17 -13.39 -15.28
N LYS A 157 -1.12 -13.41 -13.94
CA LYS A 157 -2.32 -13.49 -13.09
C LYS A 157 -2.37 -12.35 -12.11
N LEU A 158 -3.52 -11.70 -12.04
CA LEU A 158 -3.84 -10.68 -11.04
C LEU A 158 -4.65 -11.31 -9.92
N GLU A 159 -4.17 -11.19 -8.68
CA GLU A 159 -4.79 -11.71 -7.47
C GLU A 159 -5.05 -10.56 -6.50
N GLN A 160 -6.30 -10.33 -6.12
CA GLN A 160 -6.61 -9.36 -5.05
C GLN A 160 -6.21 -9.95 -3.70
N LEU A 161 -5.41 -9.22 -2.95
CA LEU A 161 -4.90 -9.64 -1.64
C LEU A 161 -5.72 -9.07 -0.48
N THR A 162 -6.36 -7.92 -0.65
CA THR A 162 -7.22 -7.28 0.37
C THR A 162 -8.68 -7.70 0.17
N THR A 163 -9.48 -7.54 1.23
CA THR A 163 -10.94 -7.75 1.17
C THR A 163 -11.62 -6.44 1.57
N ASP A 164 -12.47 -5.91 0.70
CA ASP A 164 -13.14 -4.63 0.92
C ASP A 164 -13.99 -4.65 2.19
N HIS A 165 -13.87 -3.64 3.03
CA HIS A 165 -14.67 -3.46 4.23
C HIS A 165 -15.91 -2.61 3.93
N CYS A 166 -16.78 -3.16 3.08
CA CYS A 166 -18.01 -2.52 2.65
C CYS A 166 -19.23 -3.35 2.99
N LEU A 167 -20.31 -2.70 3.41
CA LEU A 167 -21.64 -3.28 3.52
C LEU A 167 -22.42 -2.97 2.23
N ARG A 168 -22.59 -3.98 1.39
CA ARG A 168 -23.43 -3.86 0.20
C ARG A 168 -24.90 -3.98 0.60
N VAL A 169 -25.67 -2.90 0.41
CA VAL A 169 -27.11 -2.84 0.72
C VAL A 169 -27.93 -3.15 -0.52
N SER A 170 -27.43 -2.82 -1.70
CA SER A 170 -27.99 -3.17 -3.01
C SER A 170 -26.87 -3.24 -4.04
N ASP A 171 -27.20 -3.58 -5.31
CA ASP A 171 -26.22 -3.61 -6.39
C ASP A 171 -25.63 -2.20 -6.69
N GLU A 172 -26.31 -1.13 -6.29
CA GLU A 172 -25.92 0.26 -6.54
C GLU A 172 -25.44 0.99 -5.26
N ILE A 173 -25.65 0.42 -4.06
CA ILE A 173 -25.37 1.11 -2.79
C ILE A 173 -24.46 0.25 -1.93
N SER A 174 -23.27 0.75 -1.71
CA SER A 174 -22.27 0.22 -0.79
C SER A 174 -21.89 1.29 0.23
N TYR A 175 -21.74 0.90 1.49
CA TYR A 175 -21.27 1.78 2.55
C TYR A 175 -19.99 1.23 3.15
N LEU A 176 -18.99 2.07 3.28
CA LEU A 176 -17.79 1.73 4.02
C LEU A 176 -18.14 1.44 5.48
N ASN A 177 -17.78 0.27 5.98
CA ASN A 177 -18.06 -0.12 7.37
C ASN A 177 -16.84 -0.06 8.28
N ARG A 178 -15.63 0.04 7.70
CA ARG A 178 -14.36 0.25 8.41
C ARG A 178 -13.52 1.29 7.69
N GLY A 179 -12.92 2.19 8.46
CA GLY A 179 -12.00 3.23 8.00
C GLY A 179 -11.29 3.85 9.19
N LEU A 180 -10.19 4.52 8.94
CA LEU A 180 -9.53 5.34 9.95
C LEU A 180 -10.43 6.52 10.32
N GLY A 181 -10.53 6.83 11.60
CA GLY A 181 -11.35 7.94 12.13
C GLY A 181 -12.80 7.61 12.41
N ILE A 182 -13.37 6.51 11.89
CA ILE A 182 -14.77 6.11 12.09
C ILE A 182 -15.02 5.74 13.56
N TYR A 183 -14.23 4.83 14.10
CA TYR A 183 -14.39 4.31 15.45
C TYR A 183 -13.17 4.58 16.32
N SER A 184 -13.38 4.70 17.63
CA SER A 184 -12.29 4.87 18.60
C SER A 184 -11.39 3.63 18.71
N ILE A 185 -11.94 2.44 18.43
CA ILE A 185 -11.19 1.18 18.38
C ILE A 185 -10.97 0.81 16.92
N LEU A 186 -9.73 0.63 16.57
CA LEU A 186 -9.31 0.28 15.21
C LEU A 186 -9.24 -1.24 15.05
N ASP A 187 -9.89 -1.76 14.00
CA ASP A 187 -9.83 -3.16 13.58
C ASP A 187 -9.14 -3.22 12.21
N ILE A 188 -7.89 -3.67 12.20
CA ILE A 188 -7.00 -3.68 11.03
C ILE A 188 -6.81 -5.11 10.54
N ASP A 189 -7.05 -5.36 9.28
CA ASP A 189 -6.64 -6.60 8.65
C ASP A 189 -5.12 -6.62 8.44
N TYR A 190 -4.49 -7.71 8.87
CA TYR A 190 -3.06 -7.93 8.67
C TYR A 190 -2.80 -9.31 8.08
N GLN A 191 -2.05 -9.33 7.00
CA GLN A 191 -1.61 -10.57 6.37
C GLN A 191 -0.18 -10.46 5.84
N THR A 192 0.40 -11.60 5.50
CA THR A 192 1.72 -11.68 4.88
C THR A 192 1.69 -12.64 3.70
N THR A 193 2.49 -12.34 2.69
CA THR A 193 2.68 -13.23 1.54
C THR A 193 4.15 -13.28 1.14
N PRO A 194 4.68 -14.46 0.73
CA PRO A 194 6.03 -14.55 0.22
C PRO A 194 6.15 -13.84 -1.14
N MET A 195 7.20 -13.05 -1.28
CA MET A 195 7.56 -12.39 -2.52
C MET A 195 8.39 -13.32 -3.41
N LYS A 196 8.28 -13.11 -4.73
CA LYS A 196 9.14 -13.71 -5.74
C LYS A 196 9.71 -12.60 -6.63
N LEU A 197 10.78 -12.93 -7.30
CA LEU A 197 11.33 -12.08 -8.37
C LEU A 197 10.24 -11.83 -9.41
N ASP A 198 10.20 -10.63 -9.96
CA ASP A 198 9.22 -10.17 -10.95
C ASP A 198 7.76 -10.14 -10.47
N ASP A 199 7.47 -10.32 -9.17
CA ASP A 199 6.16 -9.95 -8.66
C ASP A 199 5.93 -8.44 -8.81
N VAL A 200 4.74 -8.06 -9.25
CA VAL A 200 4.29 -6.66 -9.17
C VAL A 200 3.12 -6.58 -8.20
N PHE A 201 3.26 -5.73 -7.19
CA PHE A 201 2.12 -5.36 -6.35
C PHE A 201 1.51 -4.07 -6.90
N PHE A 202 0.20 -4.06 -7.00
CA PHE A 202 -0.58 -2.92 -7.47
C PHE A 202 -1.53 -2.49 -6.37
N MET A 203 -1.40 -1.24 -5.93
CA MET A 203 -2.25 -0.60 -4.93
C MET A 203 -3.09 0.48 -5.62
N THR A 204 -4.38 0.55 -5.28
CA THR A 204 -5.29 1.47 -5.99
C THR A 204 -6.52 1.83 -5.16
N THR A 205 -7.12 2.97 -5.44
CA THR A 205 -8.40 3.42 -4.91
C THR A 205 -9.56 2.98 -5.81
N ASP A 206 -10.78 3.07 -5.32
CA ASP A 206 -12.01 2.64 -6.00
C ASP A 206 -12.25 3.42 -7.29
N GLY A 207 -11.85 4.68 -7.34
CA GLY A 207 -11.91 5.50 -8.57
C GLY A 207 -11.25 4.85 -9.77
N VAL A 208 -10.23 4.00 -9.56
CA VAL A 208 -9.56 3.26 -10.63
C VAL A 208 -10.14 1.86 -10.78
N TYR A 209 -10.14 1.01 -9.73
CA TYR A 209 -10.46 -0.41 -9.88
C TYR A 209 -11.93 -0.68 -10.23
N GLU A 210 -12.86 0.21 -9.92
CA GLU A 210 -14.26 0.07 -10.31
C GLU A 210 -14.49 0.35 -11.81
N HIS A 211 -13.56 1.04 -12.46
CA HIS A 211 -13.67 1.50 -13.85
C HIS A 211 -12.73 0.78 -14.82
N VAL A 212 -11.70 0.09 -14.30
CA VAL A 212 -10.70 -0.59 -15.13
C VAL A 212 -10.82 -2.10 -14.98
N SER A 213 -10.94 -2.82 -16.10
CA SER A 213 -11.05 -4.28 -16.08
C SER A 213 -9.73 -4.94 -15.67
N ASN A 214 -9.82 -6.13 -15.04
CA ASN A 214 -8.63 -6.90 -14.69
C ASN A 214 -7.75 -7.23 -15.90
N ASP A 215 -8.34 -7.49 -17.08
CA ASP A 215 -7.59 -7.76 -18.30
C ASP A 215 -6.77 -6.54 -18.73
N PHE A 216 -7.36 -5.32 -18.68
CA PHE A 216 -6.63 -4.10 -18.99
C PHE A 216 -5.50 -3.84 -17.99
N ILE A 217 -5.71 -4.12 -16.69
CA ILE A 217 -4.65 -3.99 -15.67
C ILE A 217 -3.50 -4.94 -15.98
N ILE A 218 -3.80 -6.20 -16.31
CA ILE A 218 -2.80 -7.22 -16.67
C ILE A 218 -1.99 -6.79 -17.89
N ASP A 219 -2.69 -6.44 -18.98
CA ASP A 219 -2.06 -6.03 -20.23
C ASP A 219 -1.16 -4.80 -20.03
N THR A 220 -1.64 -3.79 -19.30
CA THR A 220 -0.87 -2.57 -19.00
C THR A 220 0.39 -2.87 -18.19
N ILE A 221 0.32 -3.73 -17.17
CA ILE A 221 1.49 -4.12 -16.38
C ILE A 221 2.49 -4.91 -17.23
N GLU A 222 2.03 -5.82 -18.08
CA GLU A 222 2.92 -6.61 -18.96
C GLU A 222 3.60 -5.75 -20.03
N GLU A 223 2.87 -4.84 -20.65
CA GLU A 223 3.41 -3.98 -21.71
C GLU A 223 4.39 -2.92 -21.18
N HIS A 224 4.19 -2.46 -19.93
CA HIS A 224 4.96 -1.38 -19.32
C HIS A 224 5.74 -1.83 -18.06
N ILE A 225 6.15 -3.09 -18.00
CA ILE A 225 6.84 -3.68 -16.84
C ILE A 225 8.17 -2.98 -16.50
N ASP A 226 8.80 -2.31 -17.46
CA ASP A 226 10.04 -1.56 -17.32
C ASP A 226 9.81 -0.04 -17.10
N ASP A 227 8.55 0.43 -17.16
CA ASP A 227 8.14 1.81 -16.93
C ASP A 227 6.82 1.85 -16.12
N LEU A 228 6.95 1.65 -14.82
CA LEU A 228 5.79 1.56 -13.91
C LEU A 228 5.09 2.90 -13.72
N ASP A 229 5.77 4.05 -13.89
CA ASP A 229 5.14 5.36 -13.85
C ASP A 229 4.15 5.50 -15.02
N LEU A 230 4.57 5.12 -16.22
CA LEU A 230 3.68 5.10 -17.38
C LEU A 230 2.52 4.10 -17.19
N ALA A 231 2.80 2.92 -16.62
CA ALA A 231 1.72 1.96 -16.30
C ALA A 231 0.68 2.56 -15.34
N ALA A 232 1.13 3.24 -14.28
CA ALA A 232 0.24 3.90 -13.32
C ALA A 232 -0.59 5.00 -13.99
N GLU A 233 0.05 5.85 -14.81
CA GLU A 233 -0.63 6.91 -15.55
C GLU A 233 -1.71 6.36 -16.48
N LEU A 234 -1.40 5.32 -17.27
CA LEU A 234 -2.36 4.70 -18.19
C LEU A 234 -3.56 4.08 -17.49
N LEU A 235 -3.37 3.47 -16.32
CA LEU A 235 -4.46 2.92 -15.51
C LEU A 235 -5.40 4.02 -15.01
N VAL A 236 -4.85 5.13 -14.53
CA VAL A 236 -5.61 6.30 -14.08
C VAL A 236 -6.31 6.98 -15.25
N GLU A 237 -5.63 7.17 -16.38
CA GLU A 237 -6.22 7.76 -17.57
C GLU A 237 -7.38 6.92 -18.11
N GLN A 238 -7.23 5.59 -18.15
CA GLN A 238 -8.31 4.69 -18.56
C GLN A 238 -9.54 4.84 -17.66
N ALA A 239 -9.36 4.86 -16.33
CA ALA A 239 -10.46 5.05 -15.39
C ALA A 239 -11.19 6.41 -15.63
N TYR A 240 -10.43 7.47 -15.84
CA TYR A 240 -10.98 8.79 -16.16
C TYR A 240 -11.78 8.78 -17.45
N GLN A 241 -11.27 8.11 -18.50
CA GLN A 241 -11.92 8.05 -19.82
C GLN A 241 -13.20 7.22 -19.81
N VAL A 242 -13.22 6.13 -19.06
CA VAL A 242 -14.41 5.27 -18.90
C VAL A 242 -15.51 5.94 -18.09
N GLY A 243 -15.20 7.01 -17.36
CA GLY A 243 -16.21 7.85 -16.73
C GLY A 243 -16.17 7.93 -15.22
N SER A 244 -15.06 7.49 -14.58
CA SER A 244 -14.90 7.69 -13.15
C SER A 244 -15.14 9.15 -12.74
N SER A 245 -15.86 9.34 -11.65
CA SER A 245 -16.13 10.67 -11.08
C SER A 245 -15.31 10.92 -9.80
N ASP A 246 -14.50 9.96 -9.39
CA ASP A 246 -13.73 10.03 -8.16
C ASP A 246 -12.29 10.51 -8.36
N SER A 247 -11.56 10.69 -7.26
CA SER A 247 -10.10 10.76 -7.24
C SER A 247 -9.54 9.42 -7.71
N LEU A 248 -8.39 9.44 -8.36
CA LEU A 248 -7.85 8.30 -9.09
C LEU A 248 -6.40 8.08 -8.67
N THR A 249 -6.09 6.94 -8.07
CA THR A 249 -4.71 6.65 -7.65
C THR A 249 -4.32 5.22 -7.98
N ALA A 250 -3.16 5.10 -8.63
CA ALA A 250 -2.49 3.84 -8.95
C ALA A 250 -1.03 3.90 -8.47
N GLN A 251 -0.59 2.88 -7.72
CA GLN A 251 0.78 2.75 -7.23
C GLN A 251 1.23 1.30 -7.47
N LEU A 252 2.34 1.13 -8.20
CA LEU A 252 2.89 -0.17 -8.54
C LEU A 252 4.29 -0.33 -7.95
N VAL A 253 4.62 -1.53 -7.52
CA VAL A 253 5.97 -1.89 -7.09
C VAL A 253 6.36 -3.26 -7.60
N LYS A 254 7.46 -3.34 -8.34
CA LYS A 254 8.04 -4.58 -8.88
C LYS A 254 9.22 -5.02 -8.01
N ILE A 255 9.30 -6.31 -7.77
CA ILE A 255 10.43 -6.94 -7.05
C ILE A 255 11.54 -7.24 -8.05
N ASP A 256 12.62 -6.44 -8.02
CA ASP A 256 13.75 -6.58 -8.93
C ASP A 256 14.82 -7.54 -8.41
N GLU A 257 15.08 -7.54 -7.06
CA GLU A 257 16.01 -8.48 -6.43
C GLU A 257 15.50 -8.87 -5.03
N LEU A 258 15.82 -10.09 -4.63
CA LEU A 258 15.54 -10.61 -3.29
C LEU A 258 16.85 -11.04 -2.59
N PRO A 259 16.96 -10.85 -1.25
CA PRO A 259 18.12 -11.26 -0.47
C PRO A 259 18.31 -12.79 -0.38
#